data_f1cb5f72ed4db8dc0ddc24829fac8756
#
_entry.id   f1cb5f72ed4db8dc0ddc24829fac8756
#
_cell.length_a   1.000
_cell.length_b   1.000
_cell.length_c   1.000
_cell.angle_alpha   90.00
_cell.angle_beta   90.00
_cell.angle_gamma   90.00
#
_symmetry.space_group_name_H-M   'P 1'
#
loop_
_entity.id
_entity.type
_entity.pdbx_description
1 polymer ?
#
loop_
_entity_poly.entity_id
_entity_poly.type
_entity_poly.pdbx_seq_one_letter_code
_entity_poly.pdbx_strand_id
1 'polypeptide(L)'
;MVNMHCFIGYSLMMKLSRKLESIWYSNEPPNILLKLLALCFKLVSVIRQQLYKLQILKQIKVKVPVIVVGNITTGGTGKTPVTVWLVEIFQKAGMTVGVISRGYGGTLPRKRPALVTKSNDAVEYGDEPVYIAKKTDTLVCVCTDKVKAAKTLISKGAEVIISDDGLQHYHLARDFEILIIDSVRGFGNGYLLPAGPLRENPKRAQMTDWILLNGDGNNFDESLSKDIQCNRFKLLNTTAVNHSGTVKKLISDFSGSEVYLLAGISNPERLLKILEDNGISVIQIEIDDHGKVDLSAIREDTNTPILMTPKDAVKYDLRLHQNCWIMEPEVEFDDSYRLPEFIQTLVRNNHEPV
;
A
#
# COMPACT_ATOMS: atom_id res chain seq x y z
N MET A 1 31.71 -16.92 6.49
CA MET A 1 30.86 -18.09 6.17
C MET A 1 29.37 -17.88 6.53
N VAL A 2 28.99 -16.94 7.39
CA VAL A 2 27.58 -16.70 7.77
C VAL A 2 26.74 -16.00 6.70
N ASN A 3 27.35 -15.24 5.78
CA ASN A 3 26.61 -14.47 4.76
C ASN A 3 26.13 -15.31 3.54
N MET A 4 26.73 -16.44 3.23
CA MET A 4 26.40 -17.20 2.03
C MET A 4 25.12 -18.03 2.15
N HIS A 5 24.79 -18.54 3.32
CA HIS A 5 23.53 -19.26 3.56
C HIS A 5 22.30 -18.34 3.61
N CYS A 6 22.47 -17.09 4.05
CA CYS A 6 21.41 -16.07 4.04
C CYS A 6 21.07 -15.66 2.60
N PHE A 7 22.08 -15.49 1.74
CA PHE A 7 21.91 -15.13 0.33
C PHE A 7 21.20 -16.22 -0.49
N ILE A 8 21.55 -17.49 -0.27
CA ILE A 8 20.94 -18.63 -1.00
C ILE A 8 19.47 -18.80 -0.59
N GLY A 9 19.15 -18.68 0.70
CA GLY A 9 17.77 -18.74 1.19
C GLY A 9 16.90 -17.60 0.65
N TYR A 10 17.46 -16.40 0.57
CA TYR A 10 16.77 -15.21 0.05
C TYR A 10 16.47 -15.34 -1.45
N SER A 11 17.46 -15.75 -2.26
CA SER A 11 17.29 -15.98 -3.71
C SER A 11 16.25 -17.08 -4.02
N LEU A 12 16.19 -18.13 -3.19
CA LEU A 12 15.21 -19.22 -3.36
C LEU A 12 13.78 -18.76 -3.03
N MET A 13 13.61 -17.98 -1.95
CA MET A 13 12.31 -17.39 -1.59
C MET A 13 11.78 -16.45 -2.68
N MET A 14 12.65 -15.64 -3.30
CA MET A 14 12.31 -14.74 -4.40
C MET A 14 11.81 -15.49 -5.62
N LYS A 15 12.57 -16.52 -6.05
CA LYS A 15 12.17 -17.38 -7.17
C LYS A 15 10.83 -18.06 -6.91
N LEU A 16 10.59 -18.48 -5.66
CA LEU A 16 9.32 -19.08 -5.25
C LEU A 16 8.18 -18.07 -5.28
N SER A 17 8.40 -16.85 -4.79
CA SER A 17 7.39 -15.77 -4.81
C SER A 17 6.99 -15.41 -6.24
N ARG A 18 7.96 -15.16 -7.13
CA ARG A 18 7.69 -14.88 -8.56
C ARG A 18 6.96 -16.05 -9.25
N LYS A 19 7.34 -17.30 -8.94
CA LYS A 19 6.67 -18.49 -9.47
C LYS A 19 5.25 -18.62 -8.94
N LEU A 20 4.98 -18.30 -7.68
CA LEU A 20 3.62 -18.29 -7.15
C LEU A 20 2.79 -17.19 -7.81
N GLU A 21 3.35 -15.99 -7.96
CA GLU A 21 2.66 -14.87 -8.61
C GLU A 21 2.31 -15.19 -10.06
N SER A 22 3.18 -15.85 -10.82
CA SER A 22 2.86 -16.30 -12.18
C SER A 22 1.69 -17.30 -12.20
N ILE A 23 1.59 -18.21 -11.23
CA ILE A 23 0.45 -19.14 -11.10
C ILE A 23 -0.84 -18.38 -10.74
N TRP A 24 -0.76 -17.36 -9.89
CA TRP A 24 -1.93 -16.62 -9.42
C TRP A 24 -2.64 -15.83 -10.52
N TYR A 25 -1.88 -15.38 -11.52
CA TYR A 25 -2.39 -14.55 -12.62
C TYR A 25 -2.33 -15.25 -13.98
N SER A 26 -2.05 -16.58 -14.02
CA SER A 26 -2.15 -17.40 -15.21
C SER A 26 -3.53 -18.02 -15.35
N ASN A 27 -3.83 -18.50 -16.56
CA ASN A 27 -5.04 -19.29 -16.82
C ASN A 27 -4.86 -20.77 -16.43
N GLU A 28 -3.68 -21.20 -15.97
CA GLU A 28 -3.42 -22.56 -15.57
C GLU A 28 -3.91 -22.83 -14.15
N PRO A 29 -4.56 -23.98 -13.90
CA PRO A 29 -5.01 -24.31 -12.56
C PRO A 29 -3.82 -24.63 -11.65
N PRO A 30 -3.81 -24.13 -10.40
CA PRO A 30 -2.77 -24.47 -9.45
C PRO A 30 -2.75 -25.98 -9.16
N ASN A 31 -1.59 -26.52 -8.81
CA ASN A 31 -1.42 -27.94 -8.51
C ASN A 31 -2.23 -28.35 -7.26
N ILE A 32 -2.43 -29.66 -7.12
CA ILE A 32 -3.29 -30.23 -6.06
C ILE A 32 -2.76 -29.90 -4.65
N LEU A 33 -1.44 -29.86 -4.45
CA LEU A 33 -0.84 -29.52 -3.17
C LEU A 33 -1.17 -28.08 -2.75
N LEU A 34 -1.04 -27.14 -3.67
CA LEU A 34 -1.40 -25.74 -3.41
C LEU A 34 -2.89 -25.60 -3.10
N LYS A 35 -3.76 -26.34 -3.81
CA LYS A 35 -5.21 -26.35 -3.53
C LYS A 35 -5.53 -26.89 -2.14
N LEU A 36 -4.87 -27.96 -1.70
CA LEU A 36 -5.03 -28.51 -0.34
C LEU A 36 -4.58 -27.51 0.72
N LEU A 37 -3.42 -26.86 0.53
CA LEU A 37 -2.94 -25.80 1.45
C LEU A 37 -3.91 -24.60 1.48
N ALA A 38 -4.46 -24.21 0.34
CA ALA A 38 -5.45 -23.14 0.27
C ALA A 38 -6.76 -23.51 1.00
N LEU A 39 -7.16 -24.78 0.96
CA LEU A 39 -8.31 -25.26 1.73
C LEU A 39 -8.05 -25.15 3.24
N CYS A 40 -6.88 -25.54 3.71
CA CYS A 40 -6.47 -25.35 5.11
C CYS A 40 -6.49 -23.88 5.50
N PHE A 41 -5.91 -23.00 4.67
CA PHE A 41 -5.91 -21.56 4.89
C PHE A 41 -7.33 -20.99 4.94
N LYS A 42 -8.21 -21.43 4.01
CA LYS A 42 -9.64 -21.08 4.00
C LYS A 42 -10.31 -21.43 5.32
N LEU A 43 -10.12 -22.65 5.80
CA LEU A 43 -10.72 -23.14 7.04
C LEU A 43 -10.31 -22.27 8.24
N VAL A 44 -9.01 -22.02 8.40
CA VAL A 44 -8.48 -21.17 9.47
C VAL A 44 -9.03 -19.74 9.38
N SER A 45 -9.07 -19.15 8.18
CA SER A 45 -9.58 -17.81 7.93
C SER A 45 -11.07 -17.70 8.26
N VAL A 46 -11.88 -18.66 7.82
CA VAL A 46 -13.32 -18.69 8.09
C VAL A 46 -13.59 -18.86 9.59
N ILE A 47 -12.93 -19.83 10.25
CA ILE A 47 -13.07 -20.02 11.70
C ILE A 47 -12.75 -18.71 12.43
N ARG A 48 -11.63 -18.07 12.11
CA ARG A 48 -11.25 -16.80 12.73
C ARG A 48 -12.31 -15.72 12.54
N GLN A 49 -12.84 -15.56 11.32
CA GLN A 49 -13.91 -14.59 11.03
C GLN A 49 -15.17 -14.90 11.85
N GLN A 50 -15.58 -16.17 11.94
CA GLN A 50 -16.74 -16.58 12.71
C GLN A 50 -16.56 -16.33 14.23
N LEU A 51 -15.37 -16.56 14.77
CA LEU A 51 -15.07 -16.28 16.18
C LEU A 51 -15.22 -14.79 16.51
N TYR A 52 -14.84 -13.88 15.59
CA TYR A 52 -15.11 -12.44 15.76
C TYR A 52 -16.59 -12.09 15.58
N LYS A 53 -17.25 -12.67 14.57
CA LYS A 53 -18.68 -12.44 14.31
C LYS A 53 -19.57 -12.90 15.48
N LEU A 54 -19.21 -14.04 16.09
CA LEU A 54 -19.89 -14.57 17.29
C LEU A 54 -19.43 -13.90 18.60
N GLN A 55 -18.58 -12.86 18.52
CA GLN A 55 -18.03 -12.12 19.66
C GLN A 55 -17.23 -12.98 20.67
N ILE A 56 -16.85 -14.23 20.30
CA ILE A 56 -15.94 -15.06 21.09
C ILE A 56 -14.55 -14.40 21.16
N LEU A 57 -14.07 -13.88 20.02
CA LEU A 57 -12.93 -12.98 19.98
C LEU A 57 -13.45 -11.53 20.02
N LYS A 58 -12.98 -10.76 20.98
CA LYS A 58 -13.46 -9.39 21.21
C LYS A 58 -12.88 -8.41 20.20
N GLN A 59 -13.73 -7.57 19.65
CA GLN A 59 -13.33 -6.36 18.94
C GLN A 59 -13.25 -5.21 19.96
N ILE A 60 -12.15 -4.47 19.91
CA ILE A 60 -11.91 -3.36 20.82
C ILE A 60 -12.21 -2.06 20.08
N LYS A 61 -13.25 -1.35 20.54
CA LYS A 61 -13.58 -0.01 20.06
C LYS A 61 -12.70 1.02 20.78
N VAL A 62 -12.22 2.01 20.04
CA VAL A 62 -11.50 3.18 20.56
C VAL A 62 -12.41 4.43 20.54
N LYS A 63 -11.93 5.53 21.12
CA LYS A 63 -12.77 6.72 21.35
C LYS A 63 -12.98 7.59 20.10
N VAL A 64 -12.17 7.41 19.07
CA VAL A 64 -12.22 8.20 17.83
C VAL A 64 -12.60 7.30 16.66
N PRO A 65 -13.11 7.84 15.55
CA PRO A 65 -13.42 7.07 14.36
C PRO A 65 -12.21 6.33 13.82
N VAL A 66 -12.43 5.09 13.36
CA VAL A 66 -11.41 4.24 12.76
C VAL A 66 -11.82 3.89 11.33
N ILE A 67 -11.04 4.34 10.38
CA ILE A 67 -11.20 4.02 8.96
C ILE A 67 -10.12 3.00 8.58
N VAL A 68 -10.53 1.90 7.99
CA VAL A 68 -9.62 0.84 7.54
C VAL A 68 -9.45 0.93 6.03
N VAL A 69 -8.23 1.10 5.56
CA VAL A 69 -7.86 0.96 4.15
C VAL A 69 -7.17 -0.38 3.96
N GLY A 70 -7.62 -1.16 2.99
CA GLY A 70 -7.00 -2.47 2.77
C GLY A 70 -7.41 -3.14 1.47
N ASN A 71 -6.90 -4.35 1.27
CA ASN A 71 -7.27 -5.22 0.16
C ASN A 71 -7.49 -6.66 0.63
N ILE A 72 -8.06 -7.48 -0.24
CA ILE A 72 -8.26 -8.91 0.01
C ILE A 72 -7.35 -9.81 -0.83
N THR A 73 -6.45 -9.21 -1.62
CA THR A 73 -5.39 -9.91 -2.39
C THR A 73 -4.02 -9.61 -1.81
N THR A 74 -3.02 -10.39 -2.17
CA THR A 74 -1.61 -10.02 -1.99
C THR A 74 -1.16 -9.09 -3.10
N GLY A 75 -0.14 -8.28 -2.83
CA GLY A 75 0.45 -7.35 -3.80
C GLY A 75 -0.01 -5.91 -3.65
N GLY A 76 0.56 -5.04 -4.48
CA GLY A 76 0.32 -3.60 -4.48
C GLY A 76 -0.95 -3.24 -5.24
N THR A 77 -2.00 -2.89 -4.52
CA THR A 77 -3.28 -2.44 -5.10
C THR A 77 -3.46 -0.92 -5.07
N GLY A 78 -2.50 -0.16 -4.53
CA GLY A 78 -2.60 1.29 -4.38
C GLY A 78 -3.08 1.75 -2.99
N LYS A 79 -2.99 0.90 -1.95
CA LYS A 79 -3.42 1.25 -0.58
C LYS A 79 -2.74 2.49 -0.02
N THR A 80 -1.42 2.51 -0.05
CA THR A 80 -0.64 3.60 0.56
C THR A 80 -0.91 4.97 -0.07
N PRO A 81 -0.97 5.12 -1.41
CA PRO A 81 -1.44 6.37 -2.03
C PRO A 81 -2.84 6.80 -1.60
N VAL A 82 -3.81 5.88 -1.51
CA VAL A 82 -5.16 6.19 -1.02
C VAL A 82 -5.15 6.56 0.47
N THR A 83 -4.31 5.90 1.27
CA THR A 83 -4.11 6.27 2.69
C THR A 83 -3.56 7.71 2.80
N VAL A 84 -2.55 8.07 2.00
CA VAL A 84 -1.99 9.44 1.95
C VAL A 84 -3.07 10.44 1.53
N TRP A 85 -3.78 10.18 0.45
CA TRP A 85 -4.87 11.03 -0.04
C TRP A 85 -5.95 11.25 1.04
N LEU A 86 -6.33 10.20 1.78
CA LEU A 86 -7.34 10.29 2.85
C LEU A 86 -6.81 11.11 4.04
N VAL A 87 -5.53 10.97 4.40
CA VAL A 87 -4.87 11.82 5.40
C VAL A 87 -4.96 13.28 5.01
N GLU A 88 -4.64 13.61 3.75
CA GLU A 88 -4.67 15.00 3.25
C GLU A 88 -6.07 15.61 3.28
N ILE A 89 -7.13 14.81 3.04
CA ILE A 89 -8.53 15.27 3.16
C ILE A 89 -8.82 15.70 4.60
N PHE A 90 -8.50 14.86 5.58
CA PHE A 90 -8.77 15.16 6.97
C PHE A 90 -7.89 16.30 7.50
N GLN A 91 -6.63 16.39 7.06
CA GLN A 91 -5.76 17.51 7.42
C GLN A 91 -6.27 18.83 6.85
N LYS A 92 -6.77 18.85 5.61
CA LYS A 92 -7.41 20.03 5.01
C LYS A 92 -8.66 20.47 5.78
N ALA A 93 -9.32 19.53 6.45
CA ALA A 93 -10.44 19.80 7.36
C ALA A 93 -9.98 20.17 8.79
N GLY A 94 -8.68 20.40 9.03
CA GLY A 94 -8.14 20.78 10.32
C GLY A 94 -8.03 19.65 11.34
N MET A 95 -8.26 18.38 10.96
CA MET A 95 -8.23 17.24 11.88
C MET A 95 -6.81 16.72 12.10
N THR A 96 -6.51 16.33 13.33
CA THR A 96 -5.29 15.59 13.66
C THR A 96 -5.48 14.11 13.33
N VAL A 97 -4.76 13.65 12.30
CA VAL A 97 -4.87 12.27 11.81
C VAL A 97 -3.82 11.38 12.43
N GLY A 98 -4.20 10.15 12.83
CA GLY A 98 -3.28 9.10 13.22
C GLY A 98 -3.31 7.94 12.22
N VAL A 99 -2.16 7.52 11.71
CA VAL A 99 -2.05 6.38 10.81
C VAL A 99 -1.41 5.19 11.52
N ILE A 100 -2.05 4.03 11.42
CA ILE A 100 -1.53 2.76 11.93
C ILE A 100 -1.00 1.95 10.75
N SER A 101 0.28 1.61 10.79
CA SER A 101 0.90 0.69 9.86
C SER A 101 1.45 -0.56 10.57
N ARG A 102 1.64 -1.63 9.82
CA ARG A 102 2.26 -2.86 10.32
C ARG A 102 3.78 -2.76 10.37
N GLY A 103 4.38 -1.84 9.61
CA GLY A 103 5.82 -1.70 9.46
C GLY A 103 6.44 -2.92 8.78
N TYR A 104 5.80 -3.43 7.73
CA TYR A 104 6.33 -4.56 6.98
C TYR A 104 7.70 -4.20 6.39
N GLY A 105 8.64 -5.15 6.37
CA GLY A 105 10.03 -4.92 5.93
C GLY A 105 10.94 -4.31 7.01
N GLY A 106 10.40 -3.66 8.04
CA GLY A 106 11.19 -3.06 9.11
C GLY A 106 11.79 -4.08 10.08
N THR A 107 12.97 -3.76 10.63
CA THR A 107 13.71 -4.61 11.59
C THR A 107 13.31 -4.38 13.05
N LEU A 108 12.61 -3.28 13.35
CA LEU A 108 12.21 -2.93 14.71
C LEU A 108 11.24 -3.96 15.31
N PRO A 109 11.39 -4.34 16.61
CA PRO A 109 10.44 -5.21 17.29
C PRO A 109 9.04 -4.58 17.36
N ARG A 110 8.08 -5.12 16.61
CA ARG A 110 6.73 -4.54 16.40
C ARG A 110 5.71 -4.90 17.48
N LYS A 111 6.13 -5.49 18.61
CA LYS A 111 5.22 -5.84 19.72
C LYS A 111 4.82 -4.63 20.58
N ARG A 112 5.60 -3.56 20.56
CA ARG A 112 5.31 -2.29 21.24
C ARG A 112 5.03 -1.21 20.20
N PRO A 113 4.10 -0.27 20.47
CA PRO A 113 3.87 0.87 19.60
C PRO A 113 5.14 1.72 19.45
N ALA A 114 5.52 2.02 18.22
CA ALA A 114 6.62 2.91 17.89
C ALA A 114 6.11 4.02 16.99
N LEU A 115 6.27 5.27 17.42
CA LEU A 115 5.93 6.44 16.59
C LEU A 115 6.98 6.61 15.50
N VAL A 116 6.51 6.96 14.32
CA VAL A 116 7.33 7.20 13.13
C VAL A 116 7.31 8.67 12.81
N THR A 117 8.50 9.22 12.60
CA THR A 117 8.72 10.61 12.21
C THR A 117 9.39 10.70 10.84
N LYS A 118 9.45 11.87 10.24
CA LYS A 118 10.12 12.12 8.96
C LYS A 118 11.61 11.74 8.94
N SER A 119 12.27 11.73 10.10
CA SER A 119 13.70 11.44 10.25
C SER A 119 14.01 9.96 10.49
N ASN A 120 12.99 9.11 10.68
CA ASN A 120 13.21 7.71 10.94
C ASN A 120 13.69 6.95 9.69
N ASP A 121 14.50 5.91 9.92
CA ASP A 121 15.04 5.06 8.88
C ASP A 121 13.98 4.02 8.45
N ALA A 122 13.78 3.88 7.14
CA ALA A 122 12.89 2.90 6.55
C ALA A 122 13.35 1.45 6.81
N VAL A 123 14.65 1.21 7.01
CA VAL A 123 15.18 -0.12 7.39
C VAL A 123 14.67 -0.54 8.77
N GLU A 124 14.50 0.40 9.69
CA GLU A 124 13.99 0.09 11.03
C GLU A 124 12.47 0.00 11.08
N TYR A 125 11.78 0.99 10.53
CA TYR A 125 10.33 1.16 10.70
C TYR A 125 9.50 0.58 9.57
N GLY A 126 10.11 0.28 8.44
CA GLY A 126 9.47 -0.07 7.17
C GLY A 126 9.29 1.13 6.25
N ASP A 127 9.33 0.89 4.96
CA ASP A 127 9.26 1.92 3.93
C ASP A 127 7.89 2.62 3.84
N GLU A 128 6.78 1.89 3.93
CA GLU A 128 5.43 2.47 3.86
C GLU A 128 5.14 3.48 4.99
N PRO A 129 5.33 3.15 6.28
CA PRO A 129 5.06 4.11 7.35
C PRO A 129 5.99 5.32 7.33
N VAL A 130 7.26 5.14 6.93
CA VAL A 130 8.21 6.26 6.78
C VAL A 130 7.81 7.14 5.61
N TYR A 131 7.36 6.56 4.49
CA TYR A 131 6.82 7.34 3.36
C TYR A 131 5.61 8.18 3.80
N ILE A 132 4.62 7.56 4.46
CA ILE A 132 3.42 8.28 4.94
C ILE A 132 3.83 9.44 5.86
N ALA A 133 4.72 9.19 6.83
CA ALA A 133 5.19 10.24 7.75
C ALA A 133 5.91 11.38 7.04
N LYS A 134 6.77 11.07 6.05
CA LYS A 134 7.49 12.08 5.26
C LYS A 134 6.56 12.92 4.39
N LYS A 135 5.56 12.26 3.77
CA LYS A 135 4.65 12.91 2.82
C LYS A 135 3.62 13.81 3.50
N THR A 136 3.06 13.35 4.61
CA THR A 136 1.88 13.99 5.21
C THR A 136 2.14 14.72 6.52
N ASP A 137 3.30 14.50 7.14
CA ASP A 137 3.63 15.03 8.48
C ASP A 137 2.62 14.64 9.58
N THR A 138 1.90 13.56 9.37
CA THR A 138 0.89 13.07 10.31
C THR A 138 1.49 12.17 11.38
N LEU A 139 0.72 11.89 12.43
CA LEU A 139 1.10 10.92 13.46
C LEU A 139 1.05 9.51 12.88
N VAL A 140 2.18 8.83 12.76
CA VAL A 140 2.24 7.43 12.29
C VAL A 140 2.74 6.54 13.41
N CYS A 141 2.12 5.38 13.59
CA CYS A 141 2.51 4.39 14.59
C CYS A 141 2.61 2.99 13.99
N VAL A 142 3.74 2.34 14.23
CA VAL A 142 4.00 0.95 13.84
C VAL A 142 3.79 0.03 15.03
N CYS A 143 2.88 -0.95 14.87
CA CYS A 143 2.66 -2.00 15.86
C CYS A 143 1.90 -3.19 15.24
N THR A 144 2.23 -4.43 15.64
CA THR A 144 1.44 -5.61 15.29
C THR A 144 0.08 -5.63 15.99
N ASP A 145 -0.01 -5.05 17.19
CA ASP A 145 -1.25 -4.83 17.92
C ASP A 145 -1.82 -3.45 17.54
N LYS A 146 -2.74 -3.45 16.57
CA LYS A 146 -3.35 -2.20 16.08
C LYS A 146 -4.19 -1.47 17.14
N VAL A 147 -4.69 -2.17 18.17
CA VAL A 147 -5.40 -1.52 19.28
C VAL A 147 -4.44 -0.69 20.13
N LYS A 148 -3.24 -1.23 20.44
CA LYS A 148 -2.23 -0.47 21.15
C LYS A 148 -1.75 0.73 20.33
N ALA A 149 -1.53 0.55 19.03
CA ALA A 149 -1.18 1.65 18.14
C ALA A 149 -2.24 2.76 18.15
N ALA A 150 -3.53 2.40 18.00
CA ALA A 150 -4.63 3.36 18.05
C ALA A 150 -4.65 4.15 19.38
N LYS A 151 -4.56 3.46 20.50
CA LYS A 151 -4.52 4.10 21.83
C LYS A 151 -3.34 5.06 21.99
N THR A 152 -2.17 4.69 21.44
CA THR A 152 -0.97 5.55 21.45
C THR A 152 -1.20 6.80 20.61
N LEU A 153 -1.75 6.69 19.40
CA LEU A 153 -2.04 7.83 18.53
C LEU A 153 -3.09 8.76 19.16
N ILE A 154 -4.14 8.21 19.75
CA ILE A 154 -5.18 8.99 20.47
C ILE A 154 -4.58 9.75 21.66
N SER A 155 -3.65 9.14 22.40
CA SER A 155 -2.95 9.81 23.49
C SER A 155 -2.04 10.95 23.02
N LYS A 156 -1.73 11.01 21.73
CA LYS A 156 -0.96 12.06 21.04
C LYS A 156 -1.87 13.08 20.34
N GLY A 157 -3.19 12.99 20.53
CA GLY A 157 -4.15 13.95 20.01
C GLY A 157 -4.80 13.55 18.68
N ALA A 158 -4.62 12.30 18.19
CA ALA A 158 -5.32 11.88 16.98
C ALA A 158 -6.85 11.89 17.18
N GLU A 159 -7.57 12.56 16.27
CA GLU A 159 -9.02 12.72 16.25
C GLU A 159 -9.68 11.72 15.30
N VAL A 160 -8.93 11.20 14.33
CA VAL A 160 -9.33 10.12 13.44
C VAL A 160 -8.15 9.16 13.23
N ILE A 161 -8.43 7.87 13.14
CA ILE A 161 -7.44 6.82 12.89
C ILE A 161 -7.66 6.23 11.50
N ILE A 162 -6.60 6.17 10.71
CA ILE A 162 -6.56 5.42 9.46
C ILE A 162 -5.67 4.20 9.66
N SER A 163 -6.21 3.00 9.42
CA SER A 163 -5.44 1.76 9.52
C SER A 163 -5.05 1.26 8.14
N ASP A 164 -3.80 1.49 7.76
CA ASP A 164 -3.23 0.98 6.52
C ASP A 164 -3.05 -0.55 6.57
N ASP A 165 -3.42 -1.24 5.46
CA ASP A 165 -3.50 -2.71 5.33
C ASP A 165 -4.20 -3.36 6.53
N GLY A 166 -5.42 -2.87 6.84
CA GLY A 166 -6.13 -3.18 8.09
C GLY A 166 -7.24 -4.20 7.99
N LEU A 167 -7.73 -4.59 6.80
CA LEU A 167 -8.95 -5.38 6.65
C LEU A 167 -8.93 -6.70 7.43
N GLN A 168 -7.80 -7.41 7.47
CA GLN A 168 -7.63 -8.68 8.19
C GLN A 168 -7.43 -8.52 9.70
N HIS A 169 -7.35 -7.28 10.23
CA HIS A 169 -7.08 -7.02 11.65
C HIS A 169 -8.37 -6.79 12.46
N TYR A 170 -9.21 -7.82 12.58
CA TYR A 170 -10.54 -7.77 13.21
C TYR A 170 -10.54 -7.37 14.68
N HIS A 171 -9.39 -7.46 15.39
CA HIS A 171 -9.31 -7.11 16.82
C HIS A 171 -9.55 -5.61 17.09
N LEU A 172 -9.15 -4.72 16.18
CA LEU A 172 -9.51 -3.30 16.22
C LEU A 172 -10.88 -3.13 15.58
N ALA A 173 -11.86 -2.64 16.34
CA ALA A 173 -13.15 -2.23 15.81
C ALA A 173 -12.95 -1.09 14.81
N ARG A 174 -13.78 -1.03 13.80
CA ARG A 174 -13.73 -0.05 12.72
C ARG A 174 -15.10 0.55 12.50
N ASP A 175 -15.13 1.79 12.08
CA ASP A 175 -16.37 2.52 11.80
C ASP A 175 -16.60 2.64 10.29
N PHE A 176 -15.54 2.47 9.46
CA PHE A 176 -15.62 2.50 8.00
C PHE A 176 -14.51 1.66 7.35
N GLU A 177 -14.84 0.91 6.32
CA GLU A 177 -13.90 0.05 5.58
C GLU A 177 -13.82 0.41 4.10
N ILE A 178 -12.62 0.67 3.62
CA ILE A 178 -12.31 0.93 2.21
C ILE A 178 -11.56 -0.28 1.65
N LEU A 179 -12.18 -0.94 0.68
CA LEU A 179 -11.56 -2.05 -0.06
C LEU A 179 -10.97 -1.53 -1.37
N ILE A 180 -9.67 -1.72 -1.56
CA ILE A 180 -8.99 -1.38 -2.80
C ILE A 180 -8.73 -2.63 -3.62
N ILE A 181 -9.11 -2.60 -4.89
CA ILE A 181 -8.94 -3.70 -5.84
C ILE A 181 -8.19 -3.16 -7.07
N ASP A 182 -7.16 -3.89 -7.50
CA ASP A 182 -6.55 -3.66 -8.81
C ASP A 182 -7.52 -4.15 -9.89
N SER A 183 -8.05 -3.26 -10.71
CA SER A 183 -9.09 -3.58 -11.69
C SER A 183 -8.58 -4.43 -12.87
N VAL A 184 -7.25 -4.45 -13.10
CA VAL A 184 -6.60 -5.25 -14.15
C VAL A 184 -6.32 -6.66 -13.65
N ARG A 185 -5.76 -6.79 -12.44
CA ARG A 185 -5.42 -8.08 -11.83
C ARG A 185 -6.66 -8.76 -11.20
N GLY A 186 -7.62 -7.99 -10.74
CA GLY A 186 -8.83 -8.47 -10.07
C GLY A 186 -8.51 -9.37 -8.88
N PHE A 187 -9.13 -10.54 -8.88
CA PHE A 187 -8.93 -11.58 -7.87
C PHE A 187 -8.00 -12.71 -8.35
N GLY A 188 -7.28 -12.49 -9.47
CA GLY A 188 -6.41 -13.49 -10.09
C GLY A 188 -7.17 -14.76 -10.45
N ASN A 189 -6.59 -15.92 -10.18
CA ASN A 189 -7.22 -17.23 -10.44
C ASN A 189 -8.36 -17.59 -9.48
N GLY A 190 -8.76 -16.69 -8.56
CA GLY A 190 -9.88 -16.86 -7.63
C GLY A 190 -9.61 -17.79 -6.44
N TYR A 191 -8.41 -18.35 -6.30
CA TYR A 191 -8.04 -19.18 -5.16
C TYR A 191 -7.49 -18.35 -4.01
N LEU A 192 -7.67 -18.88 -2.78
CA LEU A 192 -7.02 -18.36 -1.59
C LEU A 192 -5.54 -18.76 -1.56
N LEU A 193 -4.76 -18.04 -0.75
CA LEU A 193 -3.36 -18.38 -0.48
C LEU A 193 -3.20 -19.83 -0.02
N PRO A 194 -2.14 -20.54 -0.45
CA PRO A 194 -1.12 -20.12 -1.40
C PRO A 194 -1.43 -20.46 -2.88
N ALA A 195 -2.60 -21.04 -3.18
CA ALA A 195 -2.98 -21.45 -4.53
C ALA A 195 -3.36 -20.27 -5.44
N GLY A 196 -3.74 -19.14 -4.86
CA GLY A 196 -4.06 -17.89 -5.53
C GLY A 196 -3.72 -16.69 -4.65
N PRO A 197 -3.99 -15.46 -5.12
CA PRO A 197 -3.59 -14.24 -4.43
C PRO A 197 -4.50 -13.87 -3.25
N LEU A 198 -5.64 -14.53 -3.08
CA LEU A 198 -6.65 -14.09 -2.14
C LEU A 198 -6.27 -14.37 -0.68
N ARG A 199 -6.35 -13.34 0.16
CA ARG A 199 -6.26 -13.41 1.63
C ARG A 199 -7.61 -13.76 2.26
N GLU A 200 -8.71 -13.35 1.61
CA GLU A 200 -10.10 -13.57 2.02
C GLU A 200 -10.98 -13.86 0.80
N ASN A 201 -12.16 -14.41 1.04
CA ASN A 201 -13.12 -14.72 -0.02
C ASN A 201 -13.56 -13.41 -0.73
N PRO A 202 -13.74 -13.37 -2.06
CA PRO A 202 -14.26 -12.21 -2.79
C PRO A 202 -15.56 -11.62 -2.24
N LYS A 203 -16.44 -12.45 -1.67
CA LYS A 203 -17.67 -12.00 -0.99
C LYS A 203 -17.41 -11.05 0.19
N ARG A 204 -16.16 -10.94 0.68
CA ARG A 204 -15.76 -9.96 1.68
C ARG A 204 -15.99 -8.52 1.18
N ALA A 205 -15.92 -8.31 -0.13
CA ALA A 205 -16.23 -7.02 -0.75
C ALA A 205 -17.63 -6.52 -0.37
N GLN A 206 -18.63 -7.41 -0.33
CA GLN A 206 -20.02 -7.08 0.05
C GLN A 206 -20.20 -6.66 1.53
N MET A 207 -19.15 -6.70 2.32
CA MET A 207 -19.15 -6.34 3.74
C MET A 207 -18.29 -5.10 4.03
N THR A 208 -17.85 -4.40 2.99
CA THR A 208 -17.10 -3.13 3.09
C THR A 208 -18.03 -1.97 2.78
N ASP A 209 -17.66 -0.77 3.22
CA ASP A 209 -18.48 0.43 3.05
C ASP A 209 -18.18 1.16 1.73
N TRP A 210 -16.97 0.99 1.21
CA TRP A 210 -16.55 1.62 -0.04
C TRP A 210 -15.57 0.74 -0.81
N ILE A 211 -15.81 0.54 -2.09
CA ILE A 211 -14.91 -0.17 -3.00
C ILE A 211 -14.24 0.83 -3.93
N LEU A 212 -12.92 0.75 -4.02
CA LEU A 212 -12.10 1.56 -4.91
C LEU A 212 -11.39 0.65 -5.92
N LEU A 213 -11.71 0.82 -7.20
CA LEU A 213 -11.10 0.07 -8.31
C LEU A 213 -9.94 0.89 -8.89
N ASN A 214 -8.71 0.39 -8.75
CA ASN A 214 -7.53 1.05 -9.29
C ASN A 214 -7.30 0.68 -10.76
N GLY A 215 -7.44 1.64 -11.65
CA GLY A 215 -7.20 1.51 -13.10
C GLY A 215 -8.47 1.24 -13.90
N ASP A 216 -8.28 0.96 -15.21
CA ASP A 216 -9.37 0.82 -16.22
C ASP A 216 -9.70 -0.64 -16.56
N GLY A 217 -9.17 -1.60 -15.82
CA GLY A 217 -9.48 -3.01 -16.07
C GLY A 217 -10.93 -3.39 -15.73
N ASN A 218 -11.41 -4.50 -16.29
CA ASN A 218 -12.76 -5.02 -16.08
C ASN A 218 -12.77 -6.37 -15.34
N ASN A 219 -11.69 -6.73 -14.64
CA ASN A 219 -11.57 -7.99 -13.92
C ASN A 219 -12.15 -7.90 -12.49
N PHE A 220 -13.23 -7.16 -12.32
CA PHE A 220 -14.00 -7.09 -11.08
C PHE A 220 -15.43 -7.52 -11.35
N ASP A 221 -15.95 -8.43 -10.52
CA ASP A 221 -17.35 -8.86 -10.57
C ASP A 221 -18.23 -7.78 -9.93
N GLU A 222 -18.91 -6.99 -10.75
CA GLU A 222 -19.78 -5.90 -10.30
C GLU A 222 -20.94 -6.38 -9.41
N SER A 223 -21.30 -7.67 -9.45
CA SER A 223 -22.31 -8.23 -8.56
C SER A 223 -21.91 -8.15 -7.08
N LEU A 224 -20.61 -7.99 -6.80
CA LEU A 224 -20.08 -7.84 -5.45
C LEU A 224 -20.21 -6.40 -4.89
N SER A 225 -20.59 -5.43 -5.71
CA SER A 225 -20.75 -4.02 -5.31
C SER A 225 -22.18 -3.48 -5.43
N LYS A 226 -23.20 -4.33 -5.66
CA LYS A 226 -24.58 -3.91 -5.95
C LYS A 226 -25.15 -2.88 -4.97
N ASP A 227 -24.85 -3.05 -3.68
CA ASP A 227 -25.38 -2.21 -2.60
C ASP A 227 -24.27 -1.38 -1.92
N ILE A 228 -23.09 -1.28 -2.55
CA ILE A 228 -21.92 -0.63 -1.97
C ILE A 228 -21.44 0.44 -2.93
N GLN A 229 -21.10 1.61 -2.41
CA GLN A 229 -20.49 2.65 -3.20
C GLN A 229 -19.19 2.11 -3.84
N CYS A 230 -19.11 2.19 -5.17
CA CYS A 230 -17.96 1.73 -5.93
C CYS A 230 -17.51 2.85 -6.88
N ASN A 231 -16.26 3.26 -6.77
CA ASN A 231 -15.67 4.27 -7.65
C ASN A 231 -14.37 3.76 -8.26
N ARG A 232 -14.03 4.28 -9.43
CA ARG A 232 -12.73 4.05 -10.06
C ARG A 232 -11.77 5.18 -9.74
N PHE A 233 -10.51 4.84 -9.63
CA PHE A 233 -9.44 5.81 -9.52
C PHE A 233 -8.21 5.34 -10.30
N LYS A 234 -7.35 6.30 -10.62
CA LYS A 234 -6.03 6.04 -11.20
C LYS A 234 -4.95 6.65 -10.31
N LEU A 235 -3.80 6.01 -10.31
CA LEU A 235 -2.60 6.62 -9.76
C LEU A 235 -1.88 7.32 -10.91
N LEU A 236 -1.96 8.62 -10.94
CA LEU A 236 -1.21 9.43 -11.89
C LEU A 236 0.22 9.60 -11.39
N ASN A 237 1.19 9.33 -12.25
CA ASN A 237 2.60 9.61 -12.00
C ASN A 237 3.06 10.61 -13.06
N THR A 238 2.44 11.78 -13.06
CA THR A 238 2.68 12.83 -14.06
C THR A 238 3.84 13.76 -13.69
N THR A 239 4.28 13.67 -12.43
CA THR A 239 5.31 14.55 -11.89
C THR A 239 6.36 13.78 -11.12
N ALA A 240 7.59 14.32 -11.13
CA ALA A 240 8.69 13.88 -10.31
C ALA A 240 9.29 15.06 -9.53
N VAL A 241 9.67 14.82 -8.28
CA VAL A 241 10.31 15.83 -7.43
C VAL A 241 11.73 15.40 -7.06
N ASN A 242 12.62 16.37 -6.88
CA ASN A 242 13.96 16.09 -6.37
C ASN A 242 13.91 15.66 -4.88
N HIS A 243 15.05 15.25 -4.33
CA HIS A 243 15.16 14.78 -2.95
C HIS A 243 14.73 15.82 -1.89
N SER A 244 14.84 17.10 -2.18
CA SER A 244 14.42 18.17 -1.26
C SER A 244 12.96 18.60 -1.43
N GLY A 245 12.27 18.09 -2.48
CA GLY A 245 10.92 18.52 -2.82
C GLY A 245 10.82 19.93 -3.38
N THR A 246 11.95 20.62 -3.60
CA THR A 246 11.99 22.03 -4.03
C THR A 246 11.89 22.20 -5.54
N VAL A 247 12.29 21.19 -6.30
CA VAL A 247 12.19 21.20 -7.77
C VAL A 247 11.22 20.12 -8.18
N LYS A 248 10.17 20.52 -8.91
CA LYS A 248 9.17 19.61 -9.52
C LYS A 248 9.33 19.68 -11.03
N LYS A 249 9.33 18.53 -11.68
CA LYS A 249 9.33 18.35 -13.14
C LYS A 249 8.11 17.55 -13.55
N LEU A 250 7.61 17.81 -14.75
CA LEU A 250 6.68 16.89 -15.40
C LEU A 250 7.44 15.65 -15.89
N ILE A 251 6.80 14.51 -15.94
CA ILE A 251 7.41 13.31 -16.53
C ILE A 251 7.73 13.56 -18.02
N SER A 252 6.91 14.32 -18.73
CA SER A 252 7.18 14.74 -20.11
C SER A 252 8.47 15.55 -20.28
N ASP A 253 8.99 16.20 -19.22
CA ASP A 253 10.26 16.93 -19.28
C ASP A 253 11.47 16.00 -19.44
N PHE A 254 11.29 14.70 -19.25
CA PHE A 254 12.31 13.66 -19.49
C PHE A 254 12.17 13.04 -20.90
N SER A 255 11.23 13.50 -21.74
CA SER A 255 11.03 12.99 -23.09
C SER A 255 12.32 13.05 -23.91
N GLY A 256 12.58 11.99 -24.68
CA GLY A 256 13.81 11.87 -25.49
C GLY A 256 15.07 11.55 -24.69
N SER A 257 14.98 11.42 -23.35
CA SER A 257 16.12 11.00 -22.52
C SER A 257 16.05 9.51 -22.16
N GLU A 258 17.20 8.98 -21.75
CA GLU A 258 17.29 7.67 -21.09
C GLU A 258 17.27 7.87 -19.58
N VAL A 259 16.53 7.00 -18.86
CA VAL A 259 16.44 7.04 -17.40
C VAL A 259 16.56 5.64 -16.79
N TYR A 260 17.09 5.57 -15.59
CA TYR A 260 16.97 4.38 -14.75
C TYR A 260 15.65 4.41 -13.99
N LEU A 261 14.90 3.31 -13.98
CA LEU A 261 13.68 3.16 -13.15
C LEU A 261 13.96 2.23 -11.97
N LEU A 262 13.87 2.77 -10.76
CA LEU A 262 13.94 2.02 -9.51
C LEU A 262 12.52 1.90 -8.91
N ALA A 263 11.89 0.75 -9.08
CA ALA A 263 10.51 0.50 -8.69
C ALA A 263 10.34 -0.88 -8.05
N GLY A 264 10.59 -0.97 -6.73
CA GLY A 264 10.35 -2.15 -5.90
C GLY A 264 8.88 -2.28 -5.50
N ILE A 265 8.00 -2.35 -6.49
CA ILE A 265 6.56 -2.49 -6.33
C ILE A 265 6.04 -3.72 -7.07
N SER A 266 4.88 -4.22 -6.69
CA SER A 266 4.29 -5.45 -7.25
C SER A 266 3.89 -5.35 -8.73
N ASN A 267 3.76 -4.16 -9.29
CA ASN A 267 3.40 -3.95 -10.71
C ASN A 267 4.21 -2.79 -11.29
N PRO A 268 5.50 -2.98 -11.59
CA PRO A 268 6.35 -1.95 -12.19
C PRO A 268 5.98 -1.68 -13.66
N GLU A 269 5.37 -2.63 -14.36
CA GLU A 269 5.00 -2.52 -15.79
C GLU A 269 4.11 -1.31 -16.08
N ARG A 270 3.26 -0.94 -15.11
CA ARG A 270 2.42 0.25 -15.22
C ARG A 270 3.26 1.54 -15.29
N LEU A 271 4.29 1.64 -14.45
CA LEU A 271 5.21 2.79 -14.48
C LEU A 271 6.06 2.80 -15.75
N LEU A 272 6.55 1.63 -16.17
CA LEU A 272 7.28 1.49 -17.43
C LEU A 272 6.44 2.05 -18.58
N LYS A 273 5.19 1.59 -18.71
CA LYS A 273 4.30 2.06 -19.76
C LYS A 273 4.09 3.58 -19.73
N ILE A 274 3.89 4.17 -18.54
CA ILE A 274 3.75 5.63 -18.40
C ILE A 274 4.98 6.36 -18.94
N LEU A 275 6.19 5.85 -18.65
CA LEU A 275 7.43 6.47 -19.11
C LEU A 275 7.62 6.30 -20.62
N GLU A 276 7.37 5.11 -21.15
CA GLU A 276 7.44 4.81 -22.58
C GLU A 276 6.42 5.63 -23.39
N ASP A 277 5.18 5.76 -22.90
CA ASP A 277 4.13 6.58 -23.53
C ASP A 277 4.52 8.08 -23.56
N ASN A 278 5.43 8.54 -22.68
CA ASN A 278 6.01 9.88 -22.69
C ASN A 278 7.30 9.98 -23.53
N GLY A 279 7.67 8.95 -24.27
CA GLY A 279 8.86 8.95 -25.14
C GLY A 279 10.19 8.87 -24.37
N ILE A 280 10.20 8.21 -23.20
CA ILE A 280 11.37 8.06 -22.34
C ILE A 280 11.93 6.64 -22.54
N SER A 281 13.23 6.53 -22.76
CA SER A 281 13.93 5.24 -22.80
C SER A 281 14.22 4.78 -21.37
N VAL A 282 13.81 3.57 -21.00
CA VAL A 282 13.87 3.13 -19.58
C VAL A 282 14.82 1.94 -19.43
N ILE A 283 15.78 2.09 -18.54
CA ILE A 283 16.60 0.98 -18.02
C ILE A 283 16.02 0.58 -16.66
N GLN A 284 15.31 -0.55 -16.62
CA GLN A 284 14.72 -1.04 -15.39
C GLN A 284 15.78 -1.65 -14.46
N ILE A 285 15.83 -1.16 -13.23
CA ILE A 285 16.64 -1.75 -12.16
C ILE A 285 15.82 -2.84 -11.48
N GLU A 286 16.25 -4.10 -11.59
CA GLU A 286 15.59 -5.19 -10.88
C GLU A 286 15.82 -5.06 -9.37
N ILE A 287 14.74 -4.79 -8.66
CA ILE A 287 14.71 -4.73 -7.21
C ILE A 287 13.46 -5.43 -6.69
N ASP A 288 13.60 -6.12 -5.57
CA ASP A 288 12.44 -6.71 -4.88
C ASP A 288 11.65 -5.70 -4.08
N ASP A 289 10.41 -6.06 -3.77
CA ASP A 289 9.62 -5.34 -2.78
C ASP A 289 10.39 -5.31 -1.45
N HIS A 290 10.60 -4.12 -0.89
CA HIS A 290 11.45 -3.83 0.27
C HIS A 290 12.97 -4.04 0.06
N GLY A 291 13.44 -4.39 -1.14
CA GLY A 291 14.87 -4.50 -1.47
C GLY A 291 15.59 -3.15 -1.45
N LYS A 292 16.93 -3.20 -1.44
CA LYS A 292 17.82 -2.04 -1.58
C LYS A 292 18.99 -2.42 -2.49
N VAL A 293 19.37 -1.50 -3.38
CA VAL A 293 20.53 -1.65 -4.27
C VAL A 293 21.50 -0.50 -4.02
N ASP A 294 22.74 -0.66 -4.39
CA ASP A 294 23.73 0.43 -4.35
C ASP A 294 23.53 1.36 -5.54
N LEU A 295 23.00 2.55 -5.29
CA LEU A 295 22.74 3.54 -6.34
C LEU A 295 24.03 4.03 -7.03
N SER A 296 25.16 3.95 -6.35
CA SER A 296 26.46 4.35 -6.93
C SER A 296 26.98 3.31 -7.92
N ALA A 297 26.55 2.05 -7.79
CA ALA A 297 26.94 0.97 -8.70
C ALA A 297 26.02 0.81 -9.92
N ILE A 298 24.86 1.51 -9.94
CA ILE A 298 23.84 1.33 -10.97
C ILE A 298 24.23 2.03 -12.28
N ARG A 299 24.82 3.20 -12.19
CA ARG A 299 25.10 4.06 -13.34
C ARG A 299 26.57 4.39 -13.47
N GLU A 300 27.04 4.40 -14.70
CA GLU A 300 28.44 4.76 -15.02
C GLU A 300 28.68 6.26 -14.91
N ASP A 301 27.64 7.08 -15.07
CA ASP A 301 27.69 8.53 -14.94
C ASP A 301 26.60 9.05 -13.96
N THR A 302 26.76 10.30 -13.52
CA THR A 302 25.80 10.97 -12.64
C THR A 302 24.74 11.78 -13.40
N ASN A 303 24.80 11.82 -14.74
CA ASN A 303 23.93 12.67 -15.57
C ASN A 303 22.62 11.95 -15.89
N THR A 304 22.64 10.62 -16.09
CA THR A 304 21.43 9.85 -16.36
C THR A 304 20.51 9.86 -15.15
N PRO A 305 19.27 10.35 -15.28
CA PRO A 305 18.33 10.44 -14.16
C PRO A 305 17.96 9.05 -13.61
N ILE A 306 17.79 8.96 -12.28
CA ILE A 306 17.14 7.81 -11.65
C ILE A 306 15.73 8.26 -11.22
N LEU A 307 14.71 7.69 -11.84
CA LEU A 307 13.32 7.81 -11.43
C LEU A 307 12.98 6.70 -10.45
N MET A 308 12.37 7.03 -9.31
CA MET A 308 12.07 6.04 -8.29
C MET A 308 10.70 6.28 -7.66
N THR A 309 10.12 5.21 -7.09
CA THR A 309 8.89 5.36 -6.32
C THR A 309 9.17 6.00 -4.96
N PRO A 310 8.18 6.67 -4.33
CA PRO A 310 8.36 7.22 -2.98
C PRO A 310 8.70 6.15 -1.94
N LYS A 311 8.18 4.94 -2.10
CA LYS A 311 8.46 3.78 -1.25
C LYS A 311 9.94 3.37 -1.34
N ASP A 312 10.54 3.49 -2.50
CA ASP A 312 11.96 3.20 -2.68
C ASP A 312 12.83 4.38 -2.22
N ALA A 313 12.41 5.61 -2.51
CA ALA A 313 13.15 6.81 -2.17
C ALA A 313 13.46 6.93 -0.67
N VAL A 314 12.55 6.50 0.22
CA VAL A 314 12.75 6.58 1.67
C VAL A 314 13.84 5.66 2.22
N LYS A 315 14.31 4.69 1.42
CA LYS A 315 15.39 3.75 1.77
C LYS A 315 16.79 4.36 1.59
N TYR A 316 16.89 5.53 0.95
CA TYR A 316 18.15 6.16 0.58
C TYR A 316 18.31 7.55 1.16
N ASP A 317 19.55 7.92 1.45
CA ASP A 317 19.92 9.33 1.64
C ASP A 317 20.21 9.97 0.26
N LEU A 318 19.14 10.47 -0.37
CA LEU A 318 19.22 11.03 -1.71
C LEU A 318 20.07 12.31 -1.82
N ARG A 319 20.48 12.90 -0.69
CA ARG A 319 21.45 14.04 -0.69
C ARG A 319 22.82 13.60 -1.20
N LEU A 320 23.13 12.29 -1.07
CA LEU A 320 24.38 11.70 -1.52
C LEU A 320 24.34 11.28 -3.00
N HIS A 321 23.15 11.34 -3.63
CA HIS A 321 22.94 10.83 -4.98
C HIS A 321 22.33 11.92 -5.87
N GLN A 322 23.13 12.45 -6.77
CA GLN A 322 22.69 13.47 -7.72
C GLN A 322 21.70 12.89 -8.74
N ASN A 323 20.86 13.77 -9.29
CA ASN A 323 19.91 13.45 -10.35
C ASN A 323 18.95 12.28 -10.05
N CYS A 324 18.53 12.15 -8.78
CA CYS A 324 17.46 11.24 -8.35
C CYS A 324 16.13 12.00 -8.23
N TRP A 325 15.08 11.41 -8.79
CA TRP A 325 13.75 12.00 -8.89
C TRP A 325 12.71 11.04 -8.34
N ILE A 326 11.81 11.51 -7.51
CA ILE A 326 10.76 10.74 -6.89
C ILE A 326 9.47 10.95 -7.67
N MET A 327 8.94 9.90 -8.31
CA MET A 327 7.67 9.92 -9.02
C MET A 327 6.53 9.85 -8.00
N GLU A 328 5.88 10.96 -7.74
CA GLU A 328 4.80 11.01 -6.76
C GLU A 328 3.46 10.58 -7.36
N PRO A 329 2.82 9.51 -6.84
CA PRO A 329 1.50 9.10 -7.29
C PRO A 329 0.44 10.05 -6.74
N GLU A 330 -0.37 10.61 -7.62
CA GLU A 330 -1.57 11.38 -7.30
C GLU A 330 -2.81 10.51 -7.54
N VAL A 331 -3.76 10.53 -6.59
CA VAL A 331 -5.03 9.80 -6.73
C VAL A 331 -5.99 10.64 -7.52
N GLU A 332 -6.37 10.19 -8.71
CA GLU A 332 -7.39 10.81 -9.55
C GLU A 332 -8.60 9.91 -9.65
N PHE A 333 -9.77 10.45 -9.33
CA PHE A 333 -11.04 9.74 -9.45
C PHE A 333 -11.73 10.06 -10.76
N ASP A 334 -12.62 9.16 -11.18
CA ASP A 334 -13.51 9.41 -12.32
C ASP A 334 -14.61 10.44 -11.99
N ASP A 335 -15.34 10.91 -13.02
CA ASP A 335 -16.40 11.92 -12.90
C ASP A 335 -17.58 11.48 -12.01
N SER A 336 -17.74 10.19 -11.78
CA SER A 336 -18.78 9.62 -10.93
C SER A 336 -18.45 9.72 -9.43
N TYR A 337 -17.23 10.11 -9.11
CA TYR A 337 -16.75 10.16 -7.74
C TYR A 337 -17.57 11.06 -6.84
N ARG A 338 -17.91 10.52 -5.67
CA ARG A 338 -18.49 11.26 -4.54
C ARG A 338 -17.83 10.74 -3.27
N LEU A 339 -17.39 11.65 -2.45
CA LEU A 339 -16.86 11.28 -1.14
C LEU A 339 -17.99 10.61 -0.31
N PRO A 340 -17.77 9.44 0.30
CA PRO A 340 -18.78 8.79 1.11
C PRO A 340 -19.33 9.67 2.22
N GLU A 341 -20.63 9.56 2.51
CA GLU A 341 -21.32 10.40 3.49
C GLU A 341 -20.68 10.35 4.89
N PHE A 342 -20.24 9.17 5.31
CA PHE A 342 -19.51 9.00 6.57
C PHE A 342 -18.27 9.92 6.65
N ILE A 343 -17.44 9.92 5.59
CA ILE A 343 -16.23 10.74 5.54
C ILE A 343 -16.61 12.23 5.44
N GLN A 344 -17.62 12.57 4.63
CA GLN A 344 -18.13 13.95 4.54
C GLN A 344 -18.59 14.47 5.89
N THR A 345 -19.29 13.64 6.67
CA THR A 345 -19.80 14.01 8.00
C THR A 345 -18.66 14.28 8.96
N LEU A 346 -17.61 13.44 8.97
CA LEU A 346 -16.44 13.68 9.81
C LEU A 346 -15.74 15.01 9.45
N VAL A 347 -15.60 15.29 8.16
CA VAL A 347 -14.98 16.53 7.66
C VAL A 347 -15.82 17.77 8.04
N ARG A 348 -17.15 17.70 7.87
CA ARG A 348 -18.06 18.84 8.17
C ARG A 348 -18.12 19.16 9.66
N ASN A 349 -18.26 18.14 10.50
CA ASN A 349 -18.40 18.32 11.96
C ASN A 349 -17.17 19.00 12.59
N ASN A 350 -16.03 18.97 11.93
CA ASN A 350 -14.82 19.64 12.41
C ASN A 350 -14.72 21.11 11.93
N HIS A 351 -15.56 21.53 10.94
CA HIS A 351 -15.61 22.90 10.45
C HIS A 351 -16.64 23.79 11.17
N GLU A 352 -17.57 23.20 11.95
CA GLU A 352 -18.47 23.98 12.81
C GLU A 352 -17.77 24.27 14.15
N PRO A 353 -17.46 25.54 14.45
CA PRO A 353 -16.95 25.90 15.77
C PRO A 353 -18.04 25.61 16.81
N VAL A 354 -17.68 24.90 17.88
CA VAL A 354 -18.50 24.70 19.08
C VAL A 354 -18.71 26.04 19.79
#